data_9a28f04b8e627f607683ab138ec30783
#
_entry.id   9a28f04b8e627f607683ab138ec30783
#
_cell.length_a   1.000
_cell.length_b   1.000
_cell.length_c   1.000
_cell.angle_alpha   90.00
_cell.angle_beta   90.00
_cell.angle_gamma   90.00
#
_symmetry.space_group_name_H-M   'P 1'
#
loop_
_entity.id
_entity.type
_entity.pdbx_description
1 polymer ?
#
loop_
_entity_poly.entity_id
_entity_poly.type
_entity_poly.pdbx_seq_one_letter_code
_entity_poly.pdbx_strand_id
1 'polypeptide(L)'
;MLRSNNFRRIITRNFFNYKDPFLLENQLSQEEQSIKDLAYNFSKDILLPNIIPSFRHETFDKNIMKEMGKIGLLGPTINGYGCANVNYVSYGLIMREIERVDSGYRSCASVQSSLVMYPIYKFGSQEQKDKYLPELAKGNLIGCFGLTEPDHGSDPSGMKTRARFDGENYILNGNKNWITNSPIADIFIVWAKDDNNHIRGFILEKGMTGLSAPKIEGKFSLRASNTGMIFMDNVVVPKENMIPNVKGLKGPFSCLNNARYGISWGVLGAAEDCYLRAREYSLERRQFNKQLASNQLIQIKLTDMLTEITLGLQSVLRVGRMMDENNLIPENISLLKRNNCSKSLQIARNARDILGGNGISDEYHIIRHMLNLEAVNTYEGTQDIHGLIIGRGITNLSSF
;
A
#
# COMPACT_ATOMS: atom_id res chain seq x y z
N MET A 1 -47.91 51.70 -17.30
CA MET A 1 -47.43 51.14 -16.01
C MET A 1 -46.79 49.79 -16.26
N LEU A 2 -45.51 49.77 -16.48
CA LEU A 2 -44.73 48.52 -16.64
C LEU A 2 -44.05 48.23 -15.31
N ARG A 3 -44.46 47.15 -14.64
CA ARG A 3 -43.83 46.66 -13.41
C ARG A 3 -42.54 45.91 -13.78
N SER A 4 -41.37 46.46 -13.40
CA SER A 4 -40.09 45.80 -13.48
C SER A 4 -40.02 44.71 -12.41
N ASN A 5 -40.03 43.44 -12.85
CA ASN A 5 -39.71 42.31 -11.99
C ASN A 5 -38.20 42.27 -11.78
N ASN A 6 -37.75 42.76 -10.63
CA ASN A 6 -36.38 42.55 -10.15
C ASN A 6 -36.19 41.09 -9.73
N PHE A 7 -35.72 40.23 -10.61
CA PHE A 7 -35.14 38.95 -10.24
C PHE A 7 -33.80 39.21 -9.53
N ARG A 8 -33.81 39.27 -8.20
CA ARG A 8 -32.60 39.10 -7.40
C ARG A 8 -32.05 37.70 -7.67
N ARG A 9 -31.04 37.58 -8.52
CA ARG A 9 -30.17 36.40 -8.55
C ARG A 9 -29.56 36.25 -7.16
N ILE A 10 -30.00 35.24 -6.41
CA ILE A 10 -29.30 34.77 -5.22
C ILE A 10 -28.01 34.17 -5.75
N ILE A 11 -26.91 34.94 -5.70
CA ILE A 11 -25.58 34.44 -5.92
C ILE A 11 -25.25 33.58 -4.69
N THR A 12 -25.52 32.27 -4.74
CA THR A 12 -24.95 31.33 -3.81
C THR A 12 -23.44 31.41 -3.98
N ARG A 13 -22.74 32.06 -3.05
CA ARG A 13 -21.27 32.00 -3.02
C ARG A 13 -20.90 30.52 -2.81
N ASN A 14 -20.44 29.85 -3.84
CA ASN A 14 -19.77 28.56 -3.70
C ASN A 14 -18.51 28.83 -2.87
N PHE A 15 -18.53 28.42 -1.60
CA PHE A 15 -17.33 28.43 -0.78
C PHE A 15 -16.36 27.36 -1.31
N PHE A 16 -15.06 27.69 -1.33
CA PHE A 16 -14.00 26.76 -1.71
C PHE A 16 -14.01 25.54 -0.75
N ASN A 17 -14.23 24.34 -1.31
CA ASN A 17 -14.20 23.09 -0.56
C ASN A 17 -12.77 22.58 -0.43
N TYR A 18 -12.06 22.99 0.61
CA TYR A 18 -10.69 22.57 0.86
C TYR A 18 -10.52 21.07 1.21
N LYS A 19 -11.61 20.34 1.45
CA LYS A 19 -11.57 18.89 1.70
C LYS A 19 -11.70 18.08 0.42
N ASP A 20 -12.33 18.64 -0.60
CA ASP A 20 -12.52 17.99 -1.91
C ASP A 20 -12.61 19.06 -3.02
N PRO A 21 -11.47 19.69 -3.40
CA PRO A 21 -11.49 20.84 -4.33
C PRO A 21 -11.98 20.49 -5.74
N PHE A 22 -11.74 19.26 -6.21
CA PHE A 22 -12.12 18.80 -7.55
C PHE A 22 -13.31 17.85 -7.53
N LEU A 23 -14.05 17.81 -6.42
CA LEU A 23 -15.28 17.02 -6.26
C LEU A 23 -15.06 15.55 -6.64
N LEU A 24 -14.04 14.94 -6.04
CA LEU A 24 -13.73 13.51 -6.22
C LEU A 24 -14.95 12.64 -5.86
N GLU A 25 -15.63 12.98 -4.76
CA GLU A 25 -16.81 12.25 -4.28
C GLU A 25 -17.91 12.16 -5.34
N ASN A 26 -18.08 13.21 -6.17
CA ASN A 26 -19.08 13.23 -7.24
C ASN A 26 -18.70 12.35 -8.44
N GLN A 27 -17.43 11.90 -8.52
CA GLN A 27 -16.91 11.05 -9.59
C GLN A 27 -16.95 9.56 -9.22
N LEU A 28 -17.33 9.24 -7.98
CA LEU A 28 -17.45 7.89 -7.47
C LEU A 28 -18.88 7.36 -7.65
N SER A 29 -19.01 6.07 -7.96
CA SER A 29 -20.30 5.40 -7.91
C SER A 29 -20.81 5.28 -6.46
N GLN A 30 -22.09 5.01 -6.29
CA GLN A 30 -22.67 4.79 -4.97
C GLN A 30 -22.03 3.61 -4.22
N GLU A 31 -21.65 2.55 -4.94
CA GLU A 31 -20.93 1.40 -4.40
C GLU A 31 -19.54 1.80 -3.91
N GLU A 32 -18.76 2.53 -4.73
CA GLU A 32 -17.43 3.03 -4.37
C GLU A 32 -17.47 3.94 -3.14
N GLN A 33 -18.48 4.81 -3.04
CA GLN A 33 -18.69 5.66 -1.85
C GLN A 33 -18.99 4.80 -0.60
N SER A 34 -19.87 3.81 -0.72
CA SER A 34 -20.20 2.90 0.38
C SER A 34 -18.99 2.11 0.88
N ILE A 35 -18.14 1.62 -0.04
CA ILE A 35 -16.91 0.90 0.29
C ILE A 35 -15.89 1.83 0.96
N LYS A 36 -15.74 3.05 0.44
CA LYS A 36 -14.89 4.07 1.08
C LYS A 36 -15.35 4.35 2.51
N ASP A 37 -16.63 4.57 2.73
CA ASP A 37 -17.19 4.87 4.05
C ASP A 37 -17.04 3.69 5.01
N LEU A 38 -17.22 2.44 4.54
CA LEU A 38 -16.94 1.23 5.31
C LEU A 38 -15.47 1.17 5.75
N ALA A 39 -14.53 1.37 4.83
CA ALA A 39 -13.10 1.35 5.11
C ALA A 39 -12.68 2.52 6.04
N TYR A 40 -13.26 3.70 5.87
CA TYR A 40 -13.03 4.86 6.74
C TYR A 40 -13.49 4.58 8.18
N ASN A 41 -14.72 4.10 8.37
CA ASN A 41 -15.26 3.80 9.70
C ASN A 41 -14.44 2.70 10.39
N PHE A 42 -14.11 1.63 9.68
CA PHE A 42 -13.23 0.59 10.19
C PHE A 42 -11.86 1.17 10.63
N SER A 43 -11.25 1.99 9.80
CA SER A 43 -9.93 2.57 10.09
C SER A 43 -9.98 3.50 11.30
N LYS A 44 -11.03 4.32 11.40
CA LYS A 44 -11.23 5.25 12.50
C LYS A 44 -11.53 4.53 13.83
N ASP A 45 -12.39 3.52 13.80
CA ASP A 45 -12.93 2.93 15.02
C ASP A 45 -12.06 1.76 15.54
N ILE A 46 -11.37 1.03 14.65
CA ILE A 46 -10.58 -0.16 14.99
C ILE A 46 -9.07 0.11 14.94
N LEU A 47 -8.58 0.80 13.89
CA LEU A 47 -7.14 0.97 13.70
C LEU A 47 -6.57 2.16 14.47
N LEU A 48 -7.24 3.32 14.41
CA LEU A 48 -6.73 4.58 14.96
C LEU A 48 -6.51 4.52 16.50
N PRO A 49 -7.38 3.93 17.32
CA PRO A 49 -7.18 3.93 18.79
C PRO A 49 -5.92 3.21 19.23
N ASN A 50 -5.43 2.24 18.45
CA ASN A 50 -4.32 1.37 18.82
C ASN A 50 -3.00 1.75 18.14
N ILE A 51 -2.97 2.76 17.27
CA ILE A 51 -1.79 2.99 16.43
C ILE A 51 -0.59 3.54 17.21
N ILE A 52 -0.79 4.48 18.14
CA ILE A 52 0.31 5.08 18.91
C ILE A 52 1.05 4.03 19.76
N PRO A 53 0.37 3.24 20.62
CA PRO A 53 1.06 2.17 21.34
C PRO A 53 1.69 1.12 20.41
N SER A 54 1.02 0.74 19.31
CA SER A 54 1.57 -0.20 18.33
C SER A 54 2.86 0.34 17.69
N PHE A 55 2.89 1.61 17.33
CA PHE A 55 4.07 2.26 16.76
C PHE A 55 5.21 2.36 17.79
N ARG A 56 4.93 2.78 19.04
CA ARG A 56 5.94 2.91 20.11
C ARG A 56 6.62 1.58 20.42
N HIS A 57 5.83 0.49 20.50
CA HIS A 57 6.30 -0.83 20.93
C HIS A 57 6.63 -1.79 19.77
N GLU A 58 6.55 -1.33 18.52
CA GLU A 58 6.76 -2.18 17.32
C GLU A 58 5.90 -3.44 17.32
N THR A 59 4.62 -3.30 17.67
CA THR A 59 3.67 -4.40 17.76
C THR A 59 2.60 -4.34 16.67
N PHE A 60 2.06 -5.49 16.32
CA PHE A 60 0.93 -5.64 15.40
C PHE A 60 -0.04 -6.68 15.96
N ASP A 61 -1.29 -6.30 16.14
CA ASP A 61 -2.34 -7.23 16.54
C ASP A 61 -2.85 -8.04 15.33
N LYS A 62 -2.61 -9.35 15.34
CA LYS A 62 -3.05 -10.28 14.29
C LYS A 62 -4.58 -10.29 14.09
N ASN A 63 -5.35 -9.97 15.12
CA ASN A 63 -6.81 -9.92 15.01
C ASN A 63 -7.29 -8.87 14.01
N ILE A 64 -6.51 -7.86 13.74
CA ILE A 64 -6.81 -6.85 12.70
C ILE A 64 -7.05 -7.51 11.34
N MET A 65 -6.30 -8.57 11.00
CA MET A 65 -6.51 -9.31 9.75
C MET A 65 -7.88 -9.99 9.70
N LYS A 66 -8.32 -10.57 10.80
CA LYS A 66 -9.66 -11.19 10.88
C LYS A 66 -10.76 -10.14 10.81
N GLU A 67 -10.58 -9.01 11.49
CA GLU A 67 -11.54 -7.91 11.41
C GLU A 67 -11.64 -7.33 9.98
N MET A 68 -10.51 -7.18 9.26
CA MET A 68 -10.50 -6.82 7.84
C MET A 68 -11.21 -7.87 6.97
N GLY A 69 -10.97 -9.16 7.24
CA GLY A 69 -11.61 -10.26 6.52
C GLY A 69 -13.13 -10.30 6.70
N LYS A 70 -13.65 -10.06 7.91
CA LYS A 70 -15.08 -10.04 8.20
C LYS A 70 -15.87 -9.04 7.34
N ILE A 71 -15.24 -7.94 6.97
CA ILE A 71 -15.88 -6.87 6.19
C ILE A 71 -15.38 -6.80 4.74
N GLY A 72 -14.67 -7.85 4.28
CA GLY A 72 -14.29 -8.02 2.87
C GLY A 72 -13.15 -7.13 2.38
N LEU A 73 -12.28 -6.61 3.26
CA LEU A 73 -11.14 -5.75 2.87
C LEU A 73 -9.92 -6.54 2.37
N LEU A 74 -9.90 -7.88 2.49
CA LEU A 74 -8.80 -8.73 2.04
C LEU A 74 -9.11 -9.38 0.69
N GLY A 75 -8.20 -9.24 -0.27
CA GLY A 75 -8.37 -9.71 -1.64
C GLY A 75 -9.59 -9.09 -2.36
N PRO A 76 -9.92 -7.80 -2.14
CA PRO A 76 -11.24 -7.27 -2.50
C PRO A 76 -11.55 -7.31 -4.00
N THR A 77 -10.54 -7.38 -4.88
CA THR A 77 -10.72 -7.45 -6.36
C THR A 77 -10.86 -8.87 -6.89
N ILE A 78 -10.78 -9.89 -6.03
CA ILE A 78 -10.84 -11.30 -6.43
C ILE A 78 -12.31 -11.73 -6.55
N ASN A 79 -12.64 -12.39 -7.66
CA ASN A 79 -13.96 -12.99 -7.86
C ASN A 79 -14.04 -14.37 -7.22
N GLY A 80 -15.02 -14.59 -6.36
CA GLY A 80 -15.22 -15.84 -5.64
C GLY A 80 -14.41 -15.93 -4.33
N TYR A 81 -14.33 -17.12 -3.77
CA TYR A 81 -13.54 -17.47 -2.57
C TYR A 81 -13.85 -16.65 -1.30
N GLY A 82 -15.06 -16.08 -1.24
CA GLY A 82 -15.46 -15.20 -0.12
C GLY A 82 -14.92 -13.78 -0.19
N CYS A 83 -14.31 -13.38 -1.30
CA CYS A 83 -13.86 -12.02 -1.55
C CYS A 83 -14.98 -11.11 -2.07
N ALA A 84 -14.82 -9.79 -1.89
CA ALA A 84 -15.87 -8.81 -2.20
C ALA A 84 -16.12 -8.58 -3.70
N ASN A 85 -15.15 -8.91 -4.58
CA ASN A 85 -15.23 -8.74 -6.03
C ASN A 85 -15.53 -7.30 -6.47
N VAL A 86 -14.84 -6.33 -5.90
CA VAL A 86 -14.99 -4.90 -6.21
C VAL A 86 -14.00 -4.45 -7.29
N ASN A 87 -14.28 -3.28 -7.90
CA ASN A 87 -13.39 -2.68 -8.89
C ASN A 87 -12.09 -2.12 -8.29
N TYR A 88 -11.14 -1.73 -9.15
CA TYR A 88 -9.84 -1.22 -8.69
C TYR A 88 -9.93 0.14 -8.01
N VAL A 89 -10.88 1.01 -8.37
CA VAL A 89 -11.10 2.27 -7.66
C VAL A 89 -11.49 1.99 -6.21
N SER A 90 -12.42 1.08 -5.96
CA SER A 90 -12.80 0.64 -4.61
C SER A 90 -11.62 0.09 -3.83
N TYR A 91 -10.77 -0.75 -4.45
CA TYR A 91 -9.53 -1.22 -3.83
C TYR A 91 -8.61 -0.04 -3.43
N GLY A 92 -8.45 0.93 -4.32
CA GLY A 92 -7.66 2.12 -4.03
C GLY A 92 -8.21 2.92 -2.85
N LEU A 93 -9.52 3.13 -2.80
CA LEU A 93 -10.21 3.82 -1.69
C LEU A 93 -10.02 3.08 -0.35
N ILE A 94 -10.10 1.74 -0.34
CA ILE A 94 -9.78 0.93 0.84
C ILE A 94 -8.35 1.22 1.32
N MET A 95 -7.37 1.17 0.42
CA MET A 95 -5.96 1.42 0.77
C MET A 95 -5.74 2.84 1.29
N ARG A 96 -6.43 3.85 0.71
CA ARG A 96 -6.39 5.25 1.16
C ARG A 96 -6.87 5.40 2.60
N GLU A 97 -8.01 4.80 2.94
CA GLU A 97 -8.57 4.97 4.27
C GLU A 97 -7.80 4.19 5.35
N ILE A 98 -7.23 3.02 5.03
CA ILE A 98 -6.34 2.30 5.95
C ILE A 98 -5.04 3.10 6.18
N GLU A 99 -4.42 3.63 5.13
CA GLU A 99 -3.14 4.36 5.26
C GLU A 99 -3.33 5.77 5.84
N ARG A 100 -4.53 6.34 5.80
CA ARG A 100 -4.90 7.52 6.59
C ARG A 100 -4.57 7.33 8.08
N VAL A 101 -4.66 6.10 8.57
CA VAL A 101 -4.24 5.76 9.92
C VAL A 101 -2.75 5.39 9.96
N ASP A 102 -2.32 4.40 9.16
CA ASP A 102 -0.90 3.98 9.18
C ASP A 102 -0.49 3.19 7.94
N SER A 103 0.68 3.51 7.40
CA SER A 103 1.26 2.77 6.27
C SER A 103 1.60 1.31 6.61
N GLY A 104 1.86 0.97 7.88
CA GLY A 104 2.09 -0.40 8.33
C GLY A 104 0.85 -1.27 8.18
N TYR A 105 -0.30 -0.77 8.60
CA TYR A 105 -1.58 -1.46 8.43
C TYR A 105 -1.96 -1.61 6.95
N ARG A 106 -1.76 -0.55 6.13
CA ARG A 106 -1.99 -0.66 4.69
C ARG A 106 -1.04 -1.66 4.03
N SER A 107 0.24 -1.68 4.42
CA SER A 107 1.21 -2.65 3.89
C SER A 107 0.78 -4.09 4.19
N CYS A 108 0.28 -4.37 5.40
CA CYS A 108 -0.21 -5.68 5.78
C CYS A 108 -1.38 -6.13 4.89
N ALA A 109 -2.39 -5.28 4.70
CA ALA A 109 -3.54 -5.55 3.84
C ALA A 109 -3.16 -5.70 2.36
N SER A 110 -2.23 -4.86 1.88
CA SER A 110 -1.74 -4.89 0.50
C SER A 110 -0.94 -6.16 0.21
N VAL A 111 -0.04 -6.57 1.11
CA VAL A 111 0.71 -7.84 0.97
C VAL A 111 -0.24 -9.02 0.91
N GLN A 112 -1.19 -9.11 1.85
CA GLN A 112 -2.21 -10.16 1.84
C GLN A 112 -2.96 -10.20 0.51
N SER A 113 -3.50 -9.08 0.06
CA SER A 113 -4.38 -9.00 -1.11
C SER A 113 -3.63 -9.12 -2.44
N SER A 114 -2.59 -8.31 -2.66
CA SER A 114 -1.93 -8.14 -3.95
C SER A 114 -0.71 -9.03 -4.15
N LEU A 115 -0.03 -9.46 -3.07
CA LEU A 115 1.22 -10.20 -3.16
C LEU A 115 1.08 -11.66 -2.74
N VAL A 116 0.02 -12.03 -1.99
CA VAL A 116 -0.25 -13.41 -1.58
C VAL A 116 -1.49 -13.96 -2.29
N MET A 117 -2.66 -13.36 -2.10
CA MET A 117 -3.90 -13.87 -2.70
C MET A 117 -3.89 -13.73 -4.23
N TYR A 118 -3.42 -12.59 -4.76
CA TYR A 118 -3.41 -12.37 -6.21
C TYR A 118 -2.58 -13.40 -6.98
N PRO A 119 -1.30 -13.73 -6.65
CA PRO A 119 -0.56 -14.76 -7.39
C PRO A 119 -1.19 -16.14 -7.28
N ILE A 120 -1.79 -16.53 -6.15
CA ILE A 120 -2.54 -17.78 -6.02
C ILE A 120 -3.75 -17.75 -6.95
N TYR A 121 -4.54 -16.66 -6.95
CA TYR A 121 -5.71 -16.51 -7.80
C TYR A 121 -5.37 -16.52 -9.29
N LYS A 122 -4.33 -15.77 -9.68
CA LYS A 122 -3.97 -15.56 -11.09
C LYS A 122 -3.22 -16.73 -11.69
N PHE A 123 -2.34 -17.36 -10.93
CA PHE A 123 -1.35 -18.34 -11.44
C PHE A 123 -1.40 -19.70 -10.75
N GLY A 124 -2.13 -19.84 -9.67
CA GLY A 124 -2.30 -21.09 -8.93
C GLY A 124 -3.14 -22.13 -9.68
N SER A 125 -3.00 -23.39 -9.28
CA SER A 125 -3.91 -24.45 -9.67
C SER A 125 -5.28 -24.26 -8.99
N GLN A 126 -6.32 -25.01 -9.43
CA GLN A 126 -7.63 -24.91 -8.80
C GLN A 126 -7.56 -25.38 -7.33
N GLU A 127 -6.81 -26.45 -7.07
CA GLU A 127 -6.60 -27.00 -5.71
C GLU A 127 -5.92 -25.98 -4.78
N GLN A 128 -4.91 -25.25 -5.30
CA GLN A 128 -4.25 -24.17 -4.54
C GLN A 128 -5.23 -23.04 -4.22
N LYS A 129 -6.06 -22.61 -5.19
CA LYS A 129 -7.07 -21.57 -4.97
C LYS A 129 -8.11 -21.99 -3.92
N ASP A 130 -8.65 -23.21 -4.05
CA ASP A 130 -9.68 -23.71 -3.15
C ASP A 130 -9.13 -23.94 -1.72
N LYS A 131 -7.85 -24.32 -1.60
CA LYS A 131 -7.20 -24.55 -0.32
C LYS A 131 -6.90 -23.25 0.43
N TYR A 132 -6.36 -22.23 -0.24
CA TYR A 132 -5.77 -21.08 0.45
C TYR A 132 -6.64 -19.81 0.42
N LEU A 133 -7.31 -19.51 -0.71
CA LEU A 133 -7.98 -18.22 -0.87
C LEU A 133 -9.11 -17.97 0.14
N PRO A 134 -10.01 -18.96 0.47
CA PRO A 134 -11.08 -18.71 1.42
C PRO A 134 -10.58 -18.35 2.82
N GLU A 135 -9.52 -18.97 3.29
CA GLU A 135 -8.98 -18.74 4.63
C GLU A 135 -8.12 -17.45 4.69
N LEU A 136 -7.45 -17.10 3.58
CA LEU A 136 -6.75 -15.81 3.42
C LEU A 136 -7.76 -14.66 3.36
N ALA A 137 -8.89 -14.82 2.66
CA ALA A 137 -9.95 -13.82 2.58
C ALA A 137 -10.59 -13.50 3.93
N LYS A 138 -10.76 -14.52 4.79
CA LYS A 138 -11.26 -14.36 6.17
C LYS A 138 -10.20 -13.80 7.14
N GLY A 139 -8.94 -13.72 6.71
CA GLY A 139 -7.83 -13.35 7.60
C GLY A 139 -7.48 -14.42 8.65
N ASN A 140 -7.94 -15.65 8.48
CA ASN A 140 -7.56 -16.80 9.32
C ASN A 140 -6.13 -17.26 9.03
N LEU A 141 -5.70 -17.16 7.75
CA LEU A 141 -4.32 -17.32 7.32
C LEU A 141 -3.73 -15.97 6.97
N ILE A 142 -2.51 -15.73 7.40
CA ILE A 142 -1.73 -14.55 7.06
C ILE A 142 -0.61 -14.96 6.11
N GLY A 143 -0.46 -14.23 5.00
CA GLY A 143 0.57 -14.51 4.04
C GLY A 143 1.67 -13.45 3.99
N CYS A 144 2.83 -13.85 3.44
CA CYS A 144 3.92 -12.95 3.10
C CYS A 144 4.49 -13.25 1.72
N PHE A 145 5.32 -12.32 1.19
CA PHE A 145 5.85 -12.37 -0.17
C PHE A 145 7.37 -12.24 -0.17
N GLY A 146 8.05 -13.34 -0.38
CA GLY A 146 9.51 -13.46 -0.36
C GLY A 146 10.12 -13.30 -1.76
N LEU A 147 10.44 -12.05 -2.16
CA LEU A 147 11.16 -11.74 -3.40
C LEU A 147 12.55 -11.18 -3.11
N THR A 148 12.62 -10.07 -2.38
CA THR A 148 13.85 -9.33 -2.05
C THR A 148 14.83 -10.19 -1.24
N GLU A 149 16.12 -10.13 -1.60
CA GLU A 149 17.21 -10.77 -0.89
C GLU A 149 18.18 -9.74 -0.31
N PRO A 150 19.05 -10.11 0.64
CA PRO A 150 20.03 -9.16 1.19
C PRO A 150 20.86 -8.42 0.13
N ASP A 151 21.28 -9.12 -0.94
CA ASP A 151 22.10 -8.56 -2.01
C ASP A 151 21.30 -8.16 -3.27
N HIS A 152 20.00 -8.44 -3.33
CA HIS A 152 19.17 -8.26 -4.52
C HIS A 152 17.82 -7.58 -4.16
N GLY A 153 17.84 -6.25 -4.08
CA GLY A 153 16.65 -5.42 -3.87
C GLY A 153 16.08 -4.92 -5.21
N SER A 154 16.71 -3.89 -5.78
CA SER A 154 16.27 -3.28 -7.04
C SER A 154 16.50 -4.18 -8.27
N ASP A 155 17.42 -5.14 -8.19
CA ASP A 155 17.63 -6.19 -9.20
C ASP A 155 17.20 -7.56 -8.68
N PRO A 156 15.90 -7.91 -8.72
CA PRO A 156 15.43 -9.23 -8.31
C PRO A 156 15.82 -10.35 -9.31
N SER A 157 16.29 -10.00 -10.50
CA SER A 157 16.75 -10.99 -11.49
C SER A 157 18.01 -11.72 -11.02
N GLY A 158 18.82 -11.03 -10.23
CA GLY A 158 20.06 -11.57 -9.65
C GLY A 158 19.84 -12.53 -8.49
N MET A 159 18.59 -12.75 -8.00
CA MET A 159 18.33 -13.57 -6.81
C MET A 159 19.14 -14.87 -6.77
N LYS A 160 19.56 -15.23 -5.56
CA LYS A 160 20.39 -16.43 -5.29
C LYS A 160 19.59 -17.60 -4.72
N THR A 161 18.39 -17.37 -4.18
CA THR A 161 17.52 -18.45 -3.69
C THR A 161 17.23 -19.46 -4.77
N ARG A 162 17.44 -20.74 -4.43
CA ARG A 162 17.34 -21.89 -5.35
C ARG A 162 16.26 -22.87 -4.91
N ALA A 163 15.61 -23.49 -5.89
CA ALA A 163 14.67 -24.59 -5.73
C ALA A 163 15.12 -25.74 -6.63
N ARG A 164 15.81 -26.73 -6.06
CA ARG A 164 16.27 -27.94 -6.76
C ARG A 164 15.18 -29.00 -6.72
N PHE A 165 14.86 -29.61 -7.86
CA PHE A 165 13.91 -30.72 -7.94
C PHE A 165 14.63 -32.04 -7.68
N ASP A 166 14.18 -32.87 -6.74
CA ASP A 166 14.77 -34.16 -6.41
C ASP A 166 14.09 -35.36 -7.09
N GLY A 167 13.09 -35.11 -7.93
CA GLY A 167 12.23 -36.11 -8.59
C GLY A 167 10.82 -36.21 -8.04
N GLU A 168 10.61 -35.78 -6.81
CA GLU A 168 9.31 -35.76 -6.12
C GLU A 168 8.96 -34.38 -5.56
N ASN A 169 9.91 -33.74 -4.90
CA ASN A 169 9.73 -32.45 -4.22
C ASN A 169 10.74 -31.41 -4.71
N TYR A 170 10.51 -30.14 -4.36
CA TYR A 170 11.49 -29.08 -4.49
C TYR A 170 12.21 -28.85 -3.17
N ILE A 171 13.52 -28.75 -3.19
CA ILE A 171 14.37 -28.43 -2.04
C ILE A 171 14.79 -26.97 -2.16
N LEU A 172 14.27 -26.12 -1.27
CA LEU A 172 14.52 -24.67 -1.28
C LEU A 172 15.65 -24.31 -0.33
N ASN A 173 16.60 -23.52 -0.85
CA ASN A 173 17.72 -22.94 -0.10
C ASN A 173 17.90 -21.47 -0.44
N GLY A 174 18.09 -20.62 0.58
CA GLY A 174 18.32 -19.18 0.42
C GLY A 174 17.66 -18.34 1.50
N ASN A 175 17.76 -17.01 1.32
CA ASN A 175 17.28 -16.04 2.29
C ASN A 175 16.48 -14.95 1.60
N LYS A 176 15.43 -14.46 2.27
CA LYS A 176 14.69 -13.27 1.86
C LYS A 176 14.75 -12.22 2.96
N ASN A 177 14.72 -10.94 2.59
CA ASN A 177 14.90 -9.84 3.53
C ASN A 177 13.84 -8.75 3.34
N TRP A 178 13.53 -8.02 4.40
CA TRP A 178 12.50 -6.95 4.43
C TRP A 178 11.09 -7.45 4.08
N ILE A 179 10.72 -8.62 4.58
CA ILE A 179 9.47 -9.28 4.22
C ILE A 179 8.37 -8.92 5.22
N THR A 180 7.43 -8.11 4.78
CA THR A 180 6.22 -7.76 5.55
C THR A 180 5.44 -9.03 5.88
N ASN A 181 4.95 -9.12 7.10
CA ASN A 181 4.20 -10.23 7.69
C ASN A 181 5.02 -11.51 7.94
N SER A 182 6.25 -11.70 7.47
CA SER A 182 6.95 -12.99 7.58
C SER A 182 7.04 -13.53 9.01
N PRO A 183 7.23 -12.71 10.09
CA PRO A 183 7.28 -13.24 11.46
C PRO A 183 5.95 -13.82 11.97
N ILE A 184 4.85 -13.45 11.32
CA ILE A 184 3.49 -13.88 11.72
C ILE A 184 2.79 -14.71 10.65
N ALA A 185 3.42 -14.91 9.50
CA ALA A 185 2.84 -15.59 8.35
C ALA A 185 2.59 -17.07 8.62
N ASP A 186 1.48 -17.55 8.09
CA ASP A 186 1.14 -18.97 7.98
C ASP A 186 1.50 -19.50 6.59
N ILE A 187 1.45 -18.62 5.57
CA ILE A 187 1.71 -18.91 4.15
C ILE A 187 2.79 -17.97 3.62
N PHE A 188 3.78 -18.53 2.90
CA PHE A 188 4.90 -17.79 2.33
C PHE A 188 4.91 -18.00 0.82
N ILE A 189 4.67 -16.94 0.04
CA ILE A 189 4.89 -16.95 -1.41
C ILE A 189 6.34 -16.61 -1.65
N VAL A 190 7.15 -17.60 -2.03
CA VAL A 190 8.60 -17.45 -2.22
C VAL A 190 8.96 -17.59 -3.70
N TRP A 191 9.70 -16.63 -4.21
CA TRP A 191 10.28 -16.68 -5.56
C TRP A 191 11.71 -17.18 -5.50
N ALA A 192 11.99 -18.23 -6.29
CA ALA A 192 13.29 -18.89 -6.35
C ALA A 192 13.62 -19.31 -7.78
N LYS A 193 14.92 -19.52 -8.09
CA LYS A 193 15.38 -20.06 -9.35
C LYS A 193 15.35 -21.59 -9.32
N ASP A 194 14.68 -22.21 -10.31
CA ASP A 194 14.72 -23.65 -10.54
C ASP A 194 16.07 -24.11 -11.12
N ASP A 195 16.23 -25.42 -11.36
CA ASP A 195 17.46 -26.01 -11.90
C ASP A 195 17.85 -25.47 -13.29
N ASN A 196 16.88 -24.93 -14.03
CA ASN A 196 17.07 -24.27 -15.32
C ASN A 196 17.28 -22.75 -15.22
N ASN A 197 17.50 -22.20 -14.02
CA ASN A 197 17.59 -20.77 -13.72
C ASN A 197 16.31 -19.96 -14.01
N HIS A 198 15.15 -20.60 -14.14
CA HIS A 198 13.90 -19.87 -14.27
C HIS A 198 13.35 -19.51 -12.89
N ILE A 199 12.90 -18.28 -12.75
CA ILE A 199 12.22 -17.83 -11.55
C ILE A 199 10.83 -18.45 -11.50
N ARG A 200 10.52 -19.14 -10.38
CA ARG A 200 9.26 -19.83 -10.08
C ARG A 200 8.74 -19.37 -8.73
N GLY A 201 7.42 -19.41 -8.54
CA GLY A 201 6.77 -19.15 -7.27
C GLY A 201 6.47 -20.45 -6.53
N PHE A 202 6.69 -20.44 -5.23
CA PHE A 202 6.43 -21.58 -4.34
C PHE A 202 5.58 -21.15 -3.15
N ILE A 203 4.64 -21.98 -2.74
CA ILE A 203 3.82 -21.79 -1.54
C ILE A 203 4.43 -22.64 -0.43
N LEU A 204 5.08 -21.98 0.54
CA LEU A 204 5.57 -22.62 1.74
C LEU A 204 4.58 -22.42 2.88
N GLU A 205 4.49 -23.39 3.77
CA GLU A 205 3.61 -23.35 4.94
C GLU A 205 4.44 -23.26 6.21
N LYS A 206 3.93 -22.54 7.19
CA LYS A 206 4.53 -22.46 8.52
C LYS A 206 4.74 -23.85 9.13
N GLY A 207 5.91 -24.06 9.71
CA GLY A 207 6.26 -25.34 10.34
C GLY A 207 7.00 -26.30 9.41
N MET A 208 7.19 -25.99 8.12
CA MET A 208 8.08 -26.76 7.27
C MET A 208 9.49 -26.77 7.88
N THR A 209 10.12 -27.95 7.95
CA THR A 209 11.48 -28.12 8.50
C THR A 209 12.48 -27.28 7.68
N GLY A 210 13.36 -26.55 8.37
CA GLY A 210 14.36 -25.67 7.74
C GLY A 210 13.84 -24.28 7.40
N LEU A 211 12.54 -23.98 7.60
CA LEU A 211 11.94 -22.66 7.40
C LEU A 211 11.90 -21.87 8.71
N SER A 212 12.48 -20.67 8.71
CA SER A 212 12.36 -19.72 9.83
C SER A 212 12.17 -18.29 9.33
N ALA A 213 11.48 -17.48 10.15
CA ALA A 213 11.16 -16.09 9.77
C ALA A 213 11.29 -15.13 10.97
N PRO A 214 12.52 -14.82 11.41
CA PRO A 214 12.75 -13.89 12.51
C PRO A 214 12.35 -12.47 12.16
N LYS A 215 11.87 -11.73 13.17
CA LYS A 215 11.52 -10.30 13.08
C LYS A 215 12.77 -9.45 12.96
N ILE A 216 12.68 -8.39 12.15
CA ILE A 216 13.64 -7.27 12.15
C ILE A 216 13.16 -6.23 13.16
N GLU A 217 13.97 -5.96 14.17
CA GLU A 217 13.68 -4.99 15.22
C GLU A 217 14.43 -3.68 15.00
N GLY A 218 14.02 -2.62 15.70
CA GLY A 218 14.71 -1.33 15.68
C GLY A 218 14.46 -0.50 14.42
N LYS A 219 13.39 -0.76 13.67
CA LYS A 219 13.00 0.07 12.53
C LYS A 219 12.48 1.42 13.00
N PHE A 220 12.84 2.50 12.31
CA PHE A 220 12.26 3.82 12.52
C PHE A 220 11.03 4.09 11.63
N SER A 221 10.79 3.23 10.66
CA SER A 221 9.66 3.30 9.72
C SER A 221 8.84 2.02 9.79
N LEU A 222 7.53 2.11 9.52
CA LEU A 222 6.60 0.97 9.53
C LEU A 222 6.68 0.14 10.84
N ARG A 223 6.77 0.83 11.97
CA ARG A 223 6.96 0.17 13.27
C ARG A 223 5.73 -0.66 13.69
N ALA A 224 4.53 -0.24 13.28
CA ALA A 224 3.29 -1.01 13.47
C ALA A 224 3.09 -2.11 12.40
N SER A 225 4.16 -2.54 11.72
CA SER A 225 4.16 -3.64 10.75
C SER A 225 5.19 -4.68 11.15
N ASN A 226 4.79 -5.94 11.23
CA ASN A 226 5.71 -7.05 11.40
C ASN A 226 6.51 -7.27 10.11
N THR A 227 7.79 -6.93 10.13
CA THR A 227 8.70 -7.12 9.02
C THR A 227 9.81 -8.04 9.47
N GLY A 228 10.19 -9.02 8.65
CA GLY A 228 11.23 -9.99 9.02
C GLY A 228 12.06 -10.45 7.85
N MET A 229 12.82 -11.48 8.11
CA MET A 229 13.55 -12.25 7.11
C MET A 229 12.82 -13.57 6.85
N ILE A 230 13.24 -14.30 5.83
CA ILE A 230 12.88 -15.71 5.62
C ILE A 230 14.19 -16.46 5.37
N PHE A 231 14.48 -17.44 6.20
CA PHE A 231 15.61 -18.37 6.01
C PHE A 231 15.07 -19.74 5.59
N MET A 232 15.69 -20.29 4.58
CA MET A 232 15.37 -21.62 4.03
C MET A 232 16.65 -22.43 3.97
N ASP A 233 16.71 -23.51 4.74
CA ASP A 233 17.79 -24.48 4.78
C ASP A 233 17.24 -25.88 4.48
N ASN A 234 17.40 -26.31 3.24
CA ASN A 234 16.90 -27.57 2.71
C ASN A 234 15.38 -27.78 2.98
N VAL A 235 14.58 -26.73 2.80
CA VAL A 235 13.14 -26.82 2.98
C VAL A 235 12.53 -27.69 1.89
N VAL A 236 11.91 -28.79 2.31
CA VAL A 236 11.20 -29.71 1.40
C VAL A 236 9.82 -29.15 1.09
N VAL A 237 9.59 -28.82 -0.16
CA VAL A 237 8.33 -28.23 -0.67
C VAL A 237 7.70 -29.21 -1.65
N PRO A 238 6.50 -29.74 -1.40
CA PRO A 238 5.80 -30.63 -2.32
C PRO A 238 5.66 -30.01 -3.71
N LYS A 239 5.77 -30.81 -4.76
CA LYS A 239 5.70 -30.30 -6.15
C LYS A 239 4.39 -29.57 -6.46
N GLU A 240 3.30 -29.97 -5.84
CA GLU A 240 1.98 -29.34 -5.95
C GLU A 240 1.92 -27.95 -5.32
N ASN A 241 2.90 -27.57 -4.50
CA ASN A 241 3.01 -26.23 -3.92
C ASN A 241 3.81 -25.26 -4.80
N MET A 242 4.35 -25.71 -5.94
CA MET A 242 4.86 -24.80 -6.98
C MET A 242 3.66 -24.16 -7.69
N ILE A 243 3.69 -22.84 -7.89
CA ILE A 243 2.65 -22.09 -8.64
C ILE A 243 2.83 -22.40 -10.13
N PRO A 244 1.88 -23.13 -10.79
CA PRO A 244 2.16 -23.76 -12.10
C PRO A 244 2.12 -22.79 -13.27
N ASN A 245 1.23 -21.79 -13.25
CA ASN A 245 0.88 -21.01 -14.45
C ASN A 245 1.72 -19.74 -14.61
N VAL A 246 2.94 -19.72 -14.07
CA VAL A 246 3.85 -18.58 -14.18
C VAL A 246 5.31 -18.99 -14.21
N LYS A 247 6.11 -18.27 -15.02
CA LYS A 247 7.55 -18.46 -15.18
C LYS A 247 8.22 -17.10 -15.42
N GLY A 248 9.38 -16.87 -14.80
CA GLY A 248 10.16 -15.64 -14.94
C GLY A 248 9.62 -14.49 -14.09
N LEU A 249 10.18 -13.30 -14.28
CA LEU A 249 9.85 -12.09 -13.52
C LEU A 249 8.44 -11.55 -13.78
N LYS A 250 7.75 -12.00 -14.84
CA LYS A 250 6.36 -11.60 -15.12
C LYS A 250 5.44 -11.88 -13.92
N GLY A 251 5.70 -12.99 -13.21
CA GLY A 251 4.92 -13.36 -12.02
C GLY A 251 5.01 -12.31 -10.92
N PRO A 252 6.17 -12.14 -10.28
CA PRO A 252 6.30 -11.18 -9.19
C PRO A 252 6.01 -9.74 -9.62
N PHE A 253 6.35 -9.33 -10.85
CA PHE A 253 6.09 -7.96 -11.31
C PHE A 253 4.60 -7.66 -11.52
N SER A 254 3.79 -8.64 -11.95
CA SER A 254 2.34 -8.44 -12.02
C SER A 254 1.72 -8.25 -10.64
N CYS A 255 2.20 -8.98 -9.63
CA CYS A 255 1.80 -8.81 -8.23
C CYS A 255 2.18 -7.40 -7.72
N LEU A 256 3.43 -6.99 -7.97
CA LEU A 256 3.92 -5.67 -7.58
C LEU A 256 3.14 -4.52 -8.23
N ASN A 257 2.67 -4.66 -9.47
CA ASN A 257 1.88 -3.61 -10.11
C ASN A 257 0.55 -3.36 -9.38
N ASN A 258 -0.14 -4.41 -8.95
CA ASN A 258 -1.35 -4.28 -8.13
C ASN A 258 -1.06 -3.62 -6.78
N ALA A 259 -0.01 -4.05 -6.10
CA ALA A 259 0.41 -3.47 -4.82
C ALA A 259 0.80 -1.99 -4.96
N ARG A 260 1.57 -1.63 -5.99
CA ARG A 260 2.00 -0.25 -6.30
C ARG A 260 0.82 0.69 -6.57
N TYR A 261 -0.23 0.19 -7.22
CA TYR A 261 -1.46 0.95 -7.40
C TYR A 261 -2.12 1.25 -6.03
N GLY A 262 -2.27 0.25 -5.17
CA GLY A 262 -2.78 0.44 -3.80
C GLY A 262 -1.92 1.38 -2.96
N ILE A 263 -0.59 1.32 -3.08
CA ILE A 263 0.35 2.26 -2.45
C ILE A 263 0.08 3.69 -2.92
N SER A 264 -0.13 3.88 -4.23
CA SER A 264 -0.33 5.22 -4.81
C SER A 264 -1.58 5.92 -4.30
N TRP A 265 -2.62 5.18 -3.92
CA TRP A 265 -3.79 5.66 -3.21
C TRP A 265 -3.52 5.87 -1.72
N GLY A 266 -2.90 4.87 -1.10
CA GLY A 266 -2.68 4.84 0.35
C GLY A 266 -1.94 6.07 0.85
N VAL A 267 -0.83 6.42 0.21
CA VAL A 267 -0.01 7.58 0.62
C VAL A 267 -0.76 8.90 0.59
N LEU A 268 -1.79 9.04 -0.27
CA LEU A 268 -2.64 10.22 -0.30
C LEU A 268 -3.51 10.31 0.96
N GLY A 269 -3.98 9.17 1.50
CA GLY A 269 -4.67 9.14 2.79
C GLY A 269 -3.80 9.64 3.94
N ALA A 270 -2.53 9.19 4.00
CA ALA A 270 -1.56 9.69 4.97
C ALA A 270 -1.26 11.19 4.79
N ALA A 271 -1.15 11.65 3.53
CA ALA A 271 -0.95 13.05 3.21
C ALA A 271 -2.12 13.93 3.64
N GLU A 272 -3.36 13.47 3.41
CA GLU A 272 -4.58 14.16 3.85
C GLU A 272 -4.65 14.28 5.37
N ASP A 273 -4.32 13.22 6.12
CA ASP A 273 -4.28 13.27 7.59
C ASP A 273 -3.25 14.29 8.08
N CYS A 274 -2.06 14.29 7.50
CA CYS A 274 -1.01 15.28 7.80
C CYS A 274 -1.46 16.71 7.49
N TYR A 275 -2.07 16.93 6.33
CA TYR A 275 -2.58 18.24 5.91
C TYR A 275 -3.67 18.77 6.85
N LEU A 276 -4.67 17.94 7.16
CA LEU A 276 -5.79 18.34 8.02
C LEU A 276 -5.32 18.68 9.44
N ARG A 277 -4.45 17.85 10.03
CA ARG A 277 -3.86 18.11 11.35
C ARG A 277 -3.01 19.37 11.38
N ALA A 278 -2.17 19.59 10.38
CA ALA A 278 -1.35 20.80 10.28
C ALA A 278 -2.22 22.06 10.11
N ARG A 279 -3.31 21.97 9.33
CA ARG A 279 -4.27 23.04 9.17
C ARG A 279 -4.97 23.38 10.50
N GLU A 280 -5.53 22.38 11.17
CA GLU A 280 -6.23 22.57 12.46
C GLU A 280 -5.28 23.16 13.50
N TYR A 281 -4.09 22.58 13.67
CA TYR A 281 -3.07 23.12 14.56
C TYR A 281 -2.72 24.57 14.25
N SER A 282 -2.55 24.94 12.99
CA SER A 282 -2.19 26.31 12.59
C SER A 282 -3.31 27.33 12.84
N LEU A 283 -4.56 26.91 12.85
CA LEU A 283 -5.71 27.75 13.19
C LEU A 283 -5.85 27.96 14.70
N GLU A 284 -5.47 26.98 15.52
CA GLU A 284 -5.55 27.07 16.98
C GLU A 284 -4.31 27.73 17.58
N ARG A 285 -3.12 27.39 17.11
CA ARG A 285 -1.85 27.89 17.62
C ARG A 285 -1.68 29.38 17.38
N ARG A 286 -1.39 30.13 18.45
CA ARG A 286 -1.13 31.58 18.39
C ARG A 286 0.31 31.87 18.72
N GLN A 287 0.95 32.71 17.90
CA GLN A 287 2.27 33.30 18.13
C GLN A 287 2.23 34.76 17.65
N PHE A 288 3.01 35.64 18.27
CA PHE A 288 3.02 37.08 17.95
C PHE A 288 1.59 37.67 17.94
N ASN A 289 0.77 37.26 18.92
CA ASN A 289 -0.64 37.67 19.12
C ASN A 289 -1.63 37.36 17.98
N LYS A 290 -1.25 36.50 17.03
CA LYS A 290 -2.12 36.08 15.92
C LYS A 290 -2.08 34.56 15.70
N GLN A 291 -3.08 34.04 15.00
CA GLN A 291 -3.08 32.63 14.58
C GLN A 291 -1.89 32.32 13.67
N LEU A 292 -1.27 31.15 13.83
CA LEU A 292 -0.17 30.72 12.98
C LEU A 292 -0.58 30.69 11.50
N ALA A 293 -1.81 30.24 11.20
CA ALA A 293 -2.40 30.20 9.87
C ALA A 293 -2.50 31.59 9.18
N SER A 294 -2.39 32.71 9.91
CA SER A 294 -2.39 34.04 9.32
C SER A 294 -1.05 34.44 8.67
N ASN A 295 0.00 33.63 8.84
CA ASN A 295 1.29 33.89 8.23
C ASN A 295 1.32 33.37 6.78
N GLN A 296 1.82 34.19 5.86
CA GLN A 296 1.90 33.84 4.42
C GLN A 296 2.69 32.55 4.16
N LEU A 297 3.80 32.32 4.87
CA LEU A 297 4.62 31.11 4.71
C LEU A 297 3.87 29.84 5.13
N ILE A 298 2.96 29.92 6.11
CA ILE A 298 2.11 28.81 6.49
C ILE A 298 1.01 28.59 5.45
N GLN A 299 0.38 29.65 4.95
CA GLN A 299 -0.65 29.55 3.91
C GLN A 299 -0.11 28.93 2.64
N ILE A 300 1.11 29.30 2.20
CA ILE A 300 1.77 28.70 1.03
C ILE A 300 2.01 27.20 1.23
N LYS A 301 2.55 26.78 2.39
CA LYS A 301 2.71 25.35 2.69
C LYS A 301 1.39 24.59 2.63
N LEU A 302 0.33 25.11 3.21
CA LEU A 302 -1.00 24.48 3.18
C LEU A 302 -1.56 24.42 1.75
N THR A 303 -1.32 25.45 0.93
CA THR A 303 -1.73 25.49 -0.48
C THR A 303 -1.00 24.44 -1.30
N ASP A 304 0.33 24.35 -1.15
CA ASP A 304 1.15 23.36 -1.88
C ASP A 304 0.72 21.92 -1.50
N MET A 305 0.50 21.65 -0.20
CA MET A 305 0.04 20.35 0.28
C MET A 305 -1.31 19.98 -0.37
N LEU A 306 -2.30 20.89 -0.33
CA LEU A 306 -3.62 20.64 -0.91
C LEU A 306 -3.57 20.44 -2.42
N THR A 307 -2.76 21.21 -3.12
CA THR A 307 -2.58 21.10 -4.58
C THR A 307 -2.09 19.70 -4.96
N GLU A 308 -1.03 19.22 -4.32
CA GLU A 308 -0.45 17.91 -4.62
C GLU A 308 -1.38 16.75 -4.25
N ILE A 309 -2.11 16.84 -3.14
CA ILE A 309 -3.16 15.86 -2.76
C ILE A 309 -4.23 15.81 -3.84
N THR A 310 -4.75 16.97 -4.23
CA THR A 310 -5.86 17.05 -5.20
C THR A 310 -5.49 16.48 -6.56
N LEU A 311 -4.32 16.84 -7.09
CA LEU A 311 -3.81 16.30 -8.36
C LEU A 311 -3.51 14.80 -8.26
N GLY A 312 -2.93 14.36 -7.13
CA GLY A 312 -2.67 12.95 -6.86
C GLY A 312 -3.96 12.11 -6.87
N LEU A 313 -5.02 12.58 -6.20
CA LEU A 313 -6.31 11.89 -6.15
C LEU A 313 -6.95 11.75 -7.54
N GLN A 314 -6.90 12.77 -8.38
CA GLN A 314 -7.42 12.68 -9.74
C GLN A 314 -6.61 11.70 -10.60
N SER A 315 -5.29 11.68 -10.43
CA SER A 315 -4.43 10.76 -11.19
C SER A 315 -4.68 9.29 -10.83
N VAL A 316 -4.82 8.97 -9.54
CA VAL A 316 -5.09 7.58 -9.12
C VAL A 316 -6.51 7.13 -9.50
N LEU A 317 -7.50 8.02 -9.47
CA LEU A 317 -8.86 7.72 -9.95
C LEU A 317 -8.82 7.37 -11.45
N ARG A 318 -8.16 8.19 -12.28
CA ARG A 318 -8.07 7.92 -13.73
C ARG A 318 -7.39 6.58 -14.00
N VAL A 319 -6.28 6.27 -13.34
CA VAL A 319 -5.58 5.00 -13.54
C VAL A 319 -6.40 3.83 -13.02
N GLY A 320 -7.18 3.99 -11.95
CA GLY A 320 -8.12 2.98 -11.50
C GLY A 320 -9.15 2.61 -12.57
N ARG A 321 -9.75 3.60 -13.19
CA ARG A 321 -10.66 3.37 -14.33
C ARG A 321 -9.95 2.65 -15.49
N MET A 322 -8.70 3.02 -15.81
CA MET A 322 -7.91 2.31 -16.84
C MET A 322 -7.65 0.85 -16.47
N MET A 323 -7.46 0.52 -15.19
CA MET A 323 -7.32 -0.86 -14.72
C MET A 323 -8.62 -1.64 -14.90
N ASP A 324 -9.75 -1.06 -14.56
CA ASP A 324 -11.08 -1.67 -14.73
C ASP A 324 -11.40 -1.90 -16.23
N GLU A 325 -10.94 -1.00 -17.10
CA GLU A 325 -11.04 -1.08 -18.56
C GLU A 325 -10.02 -2.05 -19.20
N ASN A 326 -9.11 -2.66 -18.43
CA ASN A 326 -7.97 -3.46 -18.92
C ASN A 326 -7.06 -2.70 -19.91
N ASN A 327 -6.95 -1.39 -19.76
CA ASN A 327 -6.16 -0.48 -20.60
C ASN A 327 -5.01 0.14 -19.82
N LEU A 328 -4.16 -0.72 -19.24
CA LEU A 328 -3.06 -0.28 -18.38
C LEU A 328 -1.72 -0.86 -18.86
N ILE A 329 -0.67 -0.03 -18.82
CA ILE A 329 0.72 -0.45 -18.95
C ILE A 329 1.50 -0.16 -17.65
N PRO A 330 2.59 -0.91 -17.36
CA PRO A 330 3.34 -0.77 -16.10
C PRO A 330 3.86 0.65 -15.83
N GLU A 331 4.19 1.39 -16.86
CA GLU A 331 4.68 2.78 -16.79
C GLU A 331 3.65 3.73 -16.16
N ASN A 332 2.35 3.50 -16.39
CA ASN A 332 1.29 4.28 -15.74
C ASN A 332 1.33 4.14 -14.22
N ILE A 333 1.52 2.90 -13.71
CA ILE A 333 1.68 2.63 -12.29
C ILE A 333 2.97 3.26 -11.75
N SER A 334 4.06 3.18 -12.51
CA SER A 334 5.33 3.80 -12.14
C SER A 334 5.23 5.32 -12.00
N LEU A 335 4.50 5.98 -12.90
CA LEU A 335 4.20 7.43 -12.80
C LEU A 335 3.48 7.77 -11.50
N LEU A 336 2.41 7.01 -11.17
CA LEU A 336 1.64 7.23 -9.95
C LEU A 336 2.48 7.04 -8.70
N LYS A 337 3.10 5.86 -8.57
CA LYS A 337 3.86 5.49 -7.36
C LYS A 337 5.01 6.47 -7.13
N ARG A 338 5.77 6.79 -8.18
CA ARG A 338 6.88 7.75 -8.10
C ARG A 338 6.41 9.12 -7.62
N ASN A 339 5.35 9.67 -8.24
CA ASN A 339 4.85 11.01 -7.90
C ASN A 339 4.23 11.04 -6.50
N ASN A 340 3.25 10.17 -6.25
CA ASN A 340 2.42 10.27 -5.06
C ASN A 340 3.20 9.94 -3.78
N CYS A 341 4.11 8.95 -3.79
CA CYS A 341 4.94 8.66 -2.62
C CYS A 341 5.87 9.82 -2.28
N SER A 342 6.56 10.40 -3.28
CA SER A 342 7.46 11.54 -3.08
C SER A 342 6.72 12.77 -2.56
N LYS A 343 5.58 13.11 -3.17
CA LYS A 343 4.77 14.27 -2.78
C LYS A 343 4.15 14.10 -1.39
N SER A 344 3.65 12.92 -1.06
CA SER A 344 3.10 12.63 0.27
C SER A 344 4.17 12.72 1.37
N LEU A 345 5.39 12.25 1.10
CA LEU A 345 6.51 12.42 2.01
C LEU A 345 6.86 13.90 2.23
N GLN A 346 6.88 14.70 1.16
CA GLN A 346 7.11 16.15 1.27
C GLN A 346 5.99 16.84 2.06
N ILE A 347 4.74 16.43 1.86
CA ILE A 347 3.57 16.92 2.61
C ILE A 347 3.74 16.61 4.10
N ALA A 348 4.12 15.40 4.47
CA ALA A 348 4.34 15.02 5.87
C ALA A 348 5.48 15.83 6.51
N ARG A 349 6.57 16.10 5.77
CA ARG A 349 7.68 16.96 6.21
C ARG A 349 7.23 18.40 6.42
N ASN A 350 6.43 18.96 5.52
CA ASN A 350 5.86 20.31 5.65
C ASN A 350 4.91 20.40 6.84
N ALA A 351 4.06 19.39 7.04
CA ALA A 351 3.16 19.32 8.19
C ALA A 351 3.94 19.26 9.51
N ARG A 352 4.99 18.41 9.60
CA ARG A 352 5.89 18.35 10.76
C ARG A 352 6.53 19.72 11.04
N ASP A 353 6.96 20.41 9.99
CA ASP A 353 7.57 21.73 10.12
C ASP A 353 6.58 22.80 10.62
N ILE A 354 5.34 22.80 10.15
CA ILE A 354 4.27 23.70 10.62
C ILE A 354 4.03 23.56 12.14
N LEU A 355 4.13 22.35 12.68
CA LEU A 355 3.94 22.09 14.11
C LEU A 355 5.15 22.47 14.96
N GLY A 356 6.31 22.78 14.36
CA GLY A 356 7.54 23.10 15.08
C GLY A 356 7.98 21.96 15.99
N GLY A 357 8.28 22.25 17.27
CA GLY A 357 8.67 21.24 18.26
C GLY A 357 7.63 20.15 18.50
N ASN A 358 6.33 20.48 18.45
CA ASN A 358 5.25 19.50 18.57
C ASN A 358 5.21 18.51 17.40
N GLY A 359 5.76 18.88 16.25
CA GLY A 359 5.83 18.02 15.06
C GLY A 359 6.72 16.79 15.19
N ILE A 360 7.55 16.69 16.26
CA ILE A 360 8.37 15.50 16.52
C ILE A 360 7.78 14.57 17.59
N SER A 361 6.62 14.93 18.18
CA SER A 361 5.88 14.06 19.09
C SER A 361 4.88 13.19 18.33
N ASP A 362 4.81 11.90 18.67
CA ASP A 362 3.86 10.97 18.05
C ASP A 362 2.39 11.25 18.44
N GLU A 363 2.14 12.02 19.49
CA GLU A 363 0.80 12.47 19.89
C GLU A 363 0.07 13.24 18.79
N TYR A 364 0.82 13.92 17.91
CA TYR A 364 0.29 14.67 16.77
C TYR A 364 0.19 13.81 15.49
N HIS A 365 0.57 12.54 15.54
CA HIS A 365 0.56 11.56 14.44
C HIS A 365 1.49 11.87 13.25
N ILE A 366 1.85 13.11 12.99
CA ILE A 366 2.55 13.57 11.78
C ILE A 366 3.94 12.93 11.66
N ILE A 367 4.75 12.91 12.74
CA ILE A 367 6.08 12.30 12.71
C ILE A 367 6.02 10.82 12.32
N ARG A 368 5.01 10.09 12.78
CA ARG A 368 4.79 8.69 12.44
C ARG A 368 4.55 8.52 10.94
N HIS A 369 3.68 9.33 10.35
CA HIS A 369 3.46 9.33 8.90
C HIS A 369 4.73 9.68 8.12
N MET A 370 5.47 10.71 8.57
CA MET A 370 6.72 11.10 7.93
C MET A 370 7.73 9.95 7.91
N LEU A 371 7.96 9.31 9.06
CA LEU A 371 8.87 8.17 9.18
C LEU A 371 8.42 6.98 8.32
N ASN A 372 7.12 6.66 8.31
CA ASN A 372 6.57 5.58 7.49
C ASN A 372 6.74 5.85 5.99
N LEU A 373 6.50 7.07 5.55
CA LEU A 373 6.58 7.45 4.15
C LEU A 373 8.00 7.41 3.58
N GLU A 374 9.06 7.48 4.40
CA GLU A 374 10.44 7.23 3.97
C GLU A 374 10.58 5.78 3.43
N ALA A 375 10.04 4.77 4.14
CA ALA A 375 10.04 3.40 3.63
C ALA A 375 9.13 3.23 2.42
N VAL A 376 7.94 3.85 2.43
CA VAL A 376 6.97 3.75 1.32
C VAL A 376 7.53 4.35 0.03
N ASN A 377 8.33 5.42 0.12
CA ASN A 377 9.03 6.00 -1.04
C ASN A 377 10.17 5.11 -1.56
N THR A 378 10.64 4.15 -0.73
CA THR A 378 11.80 3.29 -1.02
C THR A 378 11.42 1.92 -1.54
N TYR A 379 10.44 1.24 -0.93
CA TYR A 379 10.11 -0.15 -1.26
C TYR A 379 9.26 -0.31 -2.53
N GLU A 380 9.10 -1.55 -2.99
CA GLU A 380 8.36 -1.93 -4.20
C GLU A 380 8.79 -1.15 -5.46
N GLY A 381 10.06 -0.87 -5.54
CA GLY A 381 10.69 0.03 -6.51
C GLY A 381 10.93 1.41 -5.90
N THR A 382 12.19 1.82 -5.85
CA THR A 382 12.56 3.18 -5.42
C THR A 382 12.04 4.23 -6.38
N GLN A 383 12.02 5.49 -5.95
CA GLN A 383 11.69 6.62 -6.82
C GLN A 383 12.55 6.61 -8.10
N ASP A 384 13.83 6.25 -7.98
CA ASP A 384 14.77 6.20 -9.10
C ASP A 384 14.46 5.05 -10.05
N ILE A 385 14.20 3.84 -9.53
CA ILE A 385 13.80 2.70 -10.35
C ILE A 385 12.54 2.99 -11.17
N HIS A 386 11.53 3.63 -10.56
CA HIS A 386 10.36 4.07 -11.31
C HIS A 386 10.68 5.13 -12.35
N GLY A 387 11.64 6.04 -12.06
CA GLY A 387 12.18 6.99 -13.02
C GLY A 387 12.81 6.30 -14.22
N LEU A 388 13.61 5.25 -14.01
CA LEU A 388 14.24 4.48 -15.08
C LEU A 388 13.23 3.69 -15.91
N ILE A 389 12.19 3.10 -15.29
CA ILE A 389 11.09 2.45 -16.01
C ILE A 389 10.38 3.42 -16.96
N ILE A 390 10.05 4.61 -16.47
CA ILE A 390 9.39 5.66 -17.25
C ILE A 390 10.34 6.19 -18.35
N GLY A 391 11.60 6.43 -18.01
CA GLY A 391 12.63 6.89 -18.95
C GLY A 391 12.81 5.94 -20.13
N ARG A 392 12.83 4.63 -19.86
CA ARG A 392 12.82 3.61 -20.91
C ARG A 392 11.58 3.69 -21.80
N GLY A 393 10.39 3.89 -21.22
CA GLY A 393 9.14 4.06 -21.97
C GLY A 393 9.14 5.30 -22.86
N ILE A 394 9.81 6.40 -22.43
CA ILE A 394 9.92 7.64 -23.18
C ILE A 394 10.94 7.51 -24.33
N THR A 395 12.08 6.87 -24.08
CA THR A 395 13.25 6.89 -24.97
C THR A 395 13.42 5.62 -25.78
N ASN A 396 12.77 4.52 -25.41
CA ASN A 396 12.99 3.15 -25.87
C ASN A 396 14.44 2.63 -25.63
N LEU A 397 15.19 3.29 -24.74
CA LEU A 397 16.54 2.88 -24.34
C LEU A 397 16.53 2.33 -22.90
N SER A 398 17.17 1.18 -22.70
CA SER A 398 17.38 0.63 -21.36
C SER A 398 18.50 1.38 -20.65
N SER A 399 18.33 1.65 -19.36
CA SER A 399 19.35 2.28 -18.51
C SER A 399 20.27 1.24 -17.84
N PHE A 400 19.92 -0.04 -17.92
CA PHE A 400 20.66 -1.18 -17.37
C PHE A 400 20.28 -2.48 -18.09
#